data_c133113bf3571b335717ca771a5fb6cb
#
_entry.id   c133113bf3571b335717ca771a5fb6cb
#
_cell.length_a   1.000
_cell.length_b   1.000
_cell.length_c   1.000
_cell.angle_alpha   90.00
_cell.angle_beta   90.00
_cell.angle_gamma   90.00
#
_symmetry.space_group_name_H-M   'P 1'
#
loop_
_entity.id
_entity.type
_entity.pdbx_description
1 polymer ?
#
loop_
_entity_poly.entity_id
_entity_poly.type
_entity_poly.pdbx_seq_one_letter_code
_entity_poly.pdbx_strand_id
1 'polypeptide(L)'
;VGTHLVNLVFDSALSRDLAGFWKGLISWDAPFGLAFRPEAEAKRGKNRLHLDLASRTPGHQAALVDRALSLGARHVDVGQGPPEEKRVPWVVLADPEGNEFCVLEPREQYAGTGSIASVVTDARDPARVAGFWAAALGWEIGVREQAIVGLRPPDGRGPWVEFLASEQEKQHENRLRFTLAPPPGGDCAAEVRRLRELGATVLDDDVLRDPEGNEFRLIEPR
;
A
#
# COMPACT_ATOMS: atom_id res chain seq x y z
N VAL A 1 2.00 -18.05 13.84
CA VAL A 1 1.55 -16.66 14.07
C VAL A 1 2.54 -15.76 13.34
N GLY A 2 2.07 -14.98 12.37
CA GLY A 2 2.92 -14.08 11.58
C GLY A 2 3.18 -12.74 12.29
N THR A 3 4.01 -11.91 11.66
CA THR A 3 4.24 -10.53 12.05
C THR A 3 2.95 -9.72 11.92
N HIS A 4 2.72 -8.75 12.81
CA HIS A 4 1.57 -7.87 12.69
C HIS A 4 1.90 -6.66 11.80
N LEU A 5 1.02 -6.34 10.86
CA LEU A 5 1.06 -5.08 10.13
C LEU A 5 0.54 -3.97 11.05
N VAL A 6 1.41 -3.03 11.42
CA VAL A 6 1.12 -1.96 12.40
C VAL A 6 0.68 -0.68 11.70
N ASN A 7 1.44 -0.25 10.69
CA ASN A 7 1.15 0.97 9.94
C ASN A 7 1.52 0.85 8.48
N LEU A 8 0.82 1.60 7.64
CA LEU A 8 1.33 2.11 6.38
C LEU A 8 1.85 3.54 6.64
N VAL A 9 3.11 3.78 6.34
CA VAL A 9 3.78 5.06 6.59
C VAL A 9 4.04 5.77 5.28
N PHE A 10 3.66 7.04 5.20
CA PHE A 10 4.03 7.97 4.14
C PHE A 10 5.20 8.83 4.60
N ASP A 11 6.28 8.85 3.85
CA ASP A 11 7.31 9.87 3.97
C ASP A 11 6.82 11.14 3.27
N SER A 12 6.81 12.26 3.97
CA SER A 12 6.09 13.47 3.56
C SER A 12 6.85 14.73 3.97
N ALA A 13 7.03 15.66 3.04
CA ALA A 13 7.61 16.96 3.35
C ALA A 13 6.63 17.84 4.17
N LEU A 14 5.32 17.67 3.94
CA LEU A 14 4.23 18.41 4.59
C LEU A 14 3.29 17.46 5.34
N SER A 15 3.85 16.65 6.22
CA SER A 15 3.16 15.51 6.86
C SER A 15 1.82 15.87 7.51
N ARG A 16 1.67 17.08 8.05
CA ARG A 16 0.43 17.56 8.67
C ARG A 16 -0.66 17.82 7.62
N ASP A 17 -0.31 18.44 6.51
CA ASP A 17 -1.24 18.77 5.43
C ASP A 17 -1.67 17.50 4.69
N LEU A 18 -0.72 16.59 4.45
CA LEU A 18 -1.00 15.29 3.84
C LEU A 18 -1.91 14.43 4.73
N ALA A 19 -1.69 14.44 6.04
CA ALA A 19 -2.58 13.77 7.00
C ALA A 19 -4.00 14.38 6.97
N GLY A 20 -4.09 15.71 6.83
CA GLY A 20 -5.36 16.43 6.68
C GLY A 20 -6.12 16.01 5.42
N PHE A 21 -5.42 15.91 4.28
CA PHE A 21 -5.98 15.42 3.01
C PHE A 21 -6.58 14.03 3.16
N TRP A 22 -5.79 13.05 3.62
CA TRP A 22 -6.23 11.66 3.74
C TRP A 22 -7.37 11.52 4.75
N LYS A 23 -7.31 12.18 5.91
CA LYS A 23 -8.41 12.22 6.89
C LYS A 23 -9.68 12.86 6.32
N GLY A 24 -9.52 13.85 5.45
CA GLY A 24 -10.65 14.50 4.77
C GLY A 24 -11.27 13.62 3.69
N LEU A 25 -10.49 12.77 3.03
CA LEU A 25 -10.93 11.96 1.90
C LEU A 25 -11.62 10.67 2.32
N ILE A 26 -11.06 9.94 3.29
CA ILE A 26 -11.52 8.61 3.68
C ILE A 26 -11.66 8.49 5.20
N SER A 27 -12.51 7.57 5.63
CA SER A 27 -12.45 7.02 6.99
C SER A 27 -11.43 5.90 7.02
N TRP A 28 -10.41 6.03 7.88
CA TRP A 28 -9.43 4.96 8.05
C TRP A 28 -10.00 3.89 8.97
N ASP A 29 -10.46 2.81 8.41
CA ASP A 29 -11.10 1.66 9.06
C ASP A 29 -10.31 0.35 8.89
N ALA A 30 -9.04 0.47 8.46
CA ALA A 30 -8.12 -0.65 8.36
C ALA A 30 -7.67 -1.17 9.75
N PRO A 31 -7.30 -2.45 9.86
CA PRO A 31 -6.79 -3.03 11.11
C PRO A 31 -5.38 -2.57 11.48
N PHE A 32 -4.77 -1.71 10.68
CA PHE A 32 -3.46 -1.08 10.91
C PHE A 32 -3.56 0.43 10.72
N GLY A 33 -2.59 1.17 11.26
CA GLY A 33 -2.59 2.64 11.22
C GLY A 33 -2.14 3.22 9.88
N LEU A 34 -2.53 4.47 9.63
CA LEU A 34 -1.94 5.33 8.61
C LEU A 34 -1.08 6.38 9.32
N ALA A 35 0.20 6.45 8.98
CA ALA A 35 1.14 7.37 9.61
C ALA A 35 1.86 8.23 8.56
N PHE A 36 2.25 9.44 8.96
CA PHE A 36 2.95 10.39 8.11
C PHE A 36 4.23 10.81 8.82
N ARG A 37 5.37 10.49 8.23
CA ARG A 37 6.68 10.80 8.78
C ARG A 37 7.29 11.99 8.06
N PRO A 38 7.77 13.01 8.79
CA PRO A 38 8.48 14.12 8.17
C PRO A 38 9.73 13.63 7.42
N GLU A 39 9.79 13.92 6.13
CA GLU A 39 10.92 13.61 5.27
C GLU A 39 11.12 14.77 4.28
N ALA A 40 12.35 15.23 4.16
CA ALA A 40 12.66 16.40 3.36
C ALA A 40 12.84 16.14 1.86
N GLU A 41 13.00 14.87 1.45
CA GLU A 41 13.24 14.55 0.05
C GLU A 41 11.98 14.71 -0.81
N ALA A 42 12.15 15.42 -1.93
CA ALA A 42 11.10 15.53 -2.93
C ALA A 42 10.84 14.17 -3.59
N LYS A 43 9.57 13.94 -3.95
CA LYS A 43 9.15 12.73 -4.69
C LYS A 43 9.90 12.64 -6.03
N ARG A 44 10.43 11.46 -6.33
CA ARG A 44 11.11 11.13 -7.58
C ARG A 44 10.40 9.97 -8.28
N GLY A 45 9.88 10.22 -9.48
CA GLY A 45 9.20 9.19 -10.26
C GLY A 45 7.88 8.68 -9.66
N LYS A 46 7.33 7.62 -10.23
CA LYS A 46 6.13 6.94 -9.73
C LYS A 46 6.44 6.15 -8.46
N ASN A 47 5.53 6.18 -7.49
CA ASN A 47 5.64 5.33 -6.30
C ASN A 47 5.43 3.86 -6.67
N ARG A 48 6.20 2.95 -6.07
CA ARG A 48 5.97 1.50 -6.20
C ARG A 48 4.78 1.03 -5.38
N LEU A 49 4.51 1.70 -4.26
CA LEU A 49 3.33 1.44 -3.44
C LEU A 49 2.32 2.55 -3.63
N HIS A 50 1.05 2.17 -3.76
CA HIS A 50 -0.07 3.10 -3.79
C HIS A 50 -1.30 2.51 -3.11
N LEU A 51 -2.26 3.38 -2.80
CA LEU A 51 -3.56 2.98 -2.27
C LEU A 51 -4.60 2.89 -3.38
N ASP A 52 -5.42 1.85 -3.33
CA ASP A 52 -6.64 1.76 -4.09
C ASP A 52 -7.84 1.98 -3.17
N LEU A 53 -8.67 2.98 -3.50
CA LEU A 53 -9.89 3.30 -2.76
C LEU A 53 -11.06 2.50 -3.30
N ALA A 54 -11.84 1.92 -2.39
CA ALA A 54 -13.04 1.17 -2.74
C ALA A 54 -14.23 2.10 -3.01
N SER A 55 -14.97 1.84 -4.07
CA SER A 55 -16.28 2.45 -4.30
C SER A 55 -17.38 1.40 -4.27
N ARG A 56 -18.59 1.81 -3.91
CA ARG A 56 -19.76 0.91 -3.77
C ARG A 56 -20.70 0.98 -4.96
N THR A 57 -20.69 2.11 -5.66
CA THR A 57 -21.50 2.39 -6.85
C THR A 57 -20.73 3.32 -7.77
N PRO A 58 -21.07 3.41 -9.08
CA PRO A 58 -20.46 4.41 -9.97
C PRO A 58 -20.62 5.84 -9.46
N GLY A 59 -21.76 6.18 -8.86
CA GLY A 59 -21.98 7.49 -8.26
C GLY A 59 -21.10 7.73 -7.02
N HIS A 60 -20.81 6.69 -6.24
CA HIS A 60 -19.85 6.79 -5.12
C HIS A 60 -18.42 7.00 -5.61
N GLN A 61 -18.02 6.30 -6.70
CA GLN A 61 -16.72 6.54 -7.35
C GLN A 61 -16.56 7.99 -7.76
N ALA A 62 -17.53 8.54 -8.50
CA ALA A 62 -17.52 9.94 -8.93
C ALA A 62 -17.43 10.90 -7.74
N ALA A 63 -18.22 10.68 -6.70
CA ALA A 63 -18.20 11.51 -5.49
C ALA A 63 -16.85 11.47 -4.75
N LEU A 64 -16.17 10.31 -4.71
CA LEU A 64 -14.81 10.20 -4.14
C LEU A 64 -13.78 10.96 -4.97
N VAL A 65 -13.87 10.88 -6.30
CA VAL A 65 -13.01 11.64 -7.20
C VAL A 65 -13.19 13.15 -7.00
N ASP A 66 -14.45 13.63 -7.03
CA ASP A 66 -14.78 15.05 -6.82
C ASP A 66 -14.27 15.54 -5.46
N ARG A 67 -14.47 14.73 -4.42
CA ARG A 67 -13.96 15.06 -3.08
C ARG A 67 -12.43 15.13 -3.05
N ALA A 68 -11.73 14.17 -3.63
CA ALA A 68 -10.28 14.18 -3.70
C ALA A 68 -9.76 15.44 -4.40
N LEU A 69 -10.34 15.80 -5.54
CA LEU A 69 -9.99 17.01 -6.29
C LEU A 69 -10.25 18.28 -5.46
N SER A 70 -11.37 18.35 -4.74
CA SER A 70 -11.70 19.48 -3.85
C SER A 70 -10.72 19.62 -2.67
N LEU A 71 -10.07 18.53 -2.26
CA LEU A 71 -9.06 18.51 -1.21
C LEU A 71 -7.63 18.74 -1.74
N GLY A 72 -7.45 18.97 -3.05
CA GLY A 72 -6.16 19.28 -3.65
C GLY A 72 -5.48 18.13 -4.39
N ALA A 73 -6.16 17.00 -4.60
CA ALA A 73 -5.67 15.99 -5.51
C ALA A 73 -5.72 16.48 -6.97
N ARG A 74 -4.97 15.81 -7.84
CA ARG A 74 -5.01 16.08 -9.28
C ARG A 74 -5.00 14.78 -10.06
N HIS A 75 -5.58 14.80 -11.25
CA HIS A 75 -5.42 13.69 -12.19
C HIS A 75 -3.96 13.52 -12.58
N VAL A 76 -3.54 12.27 -12.75
CA VAL A 76 -2.19 11.93 -13.21
C VAL A 76 -2.27 10.72 -14.16
N ASP A 77 -1.48 10.79 -15.24
CA ASP A 77 -1.28 9.64 -16.12
C ASP A 77 -0.04 8.86 -15.69
N VAL A 78 -0.23 7.59 -15.39
CA VAL A 78 0.84 6.64 -15.03
C VAL A 78 1.17 5.69 -16.19
N GLY A 79 0.86 6.08 -17.42
CA GLY A 79 1.03 5.29 -18.64
C GLY A 79 -0.22 4.54 -19.07
N GLN A 80 -1.38 4.85 -18.48
CA GLN A 80 -2.68 4.24 -18.81
C GLN A 80 -3.53 5.10 -19.76
N GLY A 81 -3.00 6.25 -20.16
CA GLY A 81 -3.66 7.25 -20.96
C GLY A 81 -4.42 8.29 -20.12
N PRO A 82 -4.79 9.41 -20.75
CA PRO A 82 -5.48 10.48 -20.05
C PRO A 82 -6.90 10.05 -19.63
N PRO A 83 -7.46 10.66 -18.56
CA PRO A 83 -8.77 10.30 -18.02
C PRO A 83 -9.92 10.37 -19.05
N GLU A 84 -9.81 11.23 -20.05
CA GLU A 84 -10.81 11.43 -21.10
C GLU A 84 -10.95 10.20 -22.01
N GLU A 85 -9.89 9.42 -22.19
CA GLU A 85 -9.90 8.22 -23.02
C GLU A 85 -10.56 7.01 -22.37
N LYS A 86 -10.78 7.05 -21.04
CA LYS A 86 -11.44 6.01 -20.24
C LYS A 86 -11.01 4.58 -20.59
N ARG A 87 -9.71 4.38 -20.77
CA ARG A 87 -9.14 3.07 -21.12
C ARG A 87 -9.25 2.05 -19.98
N VAL A 88 -9.39 2.54 -18.75
CA VAL A 88 -9.56 1.74 -17.55
C VAL A 88 -10.76 2.23 -16.74
N PRO A 89 -11.42 1.35 -15.96
CA PRO A 89 -12.62 1.73 -15.21
C PRO A 89 -12.33 2.49 -13.91
N TRP A 90 -11.08 2.46 -13.42
CA TRP A 90 -10.65 3.23 -12.25
C TRP A 90 -10.12 4.60 -12.65
N VAL A 91 -10.01 5.49 -11.66
CA VAL A 91 -9.47 6.84 -11.85
C VAL A 91 -8.16 6.96 -11.08
N VAL A 92 -7.09 7.37 -11.77
CA VAL A 92 -5.78 7.61 -11.15
C VAL A 92 -5.64 9.07 -10.77
N LEU A 93 -5.33 9.30 -9.50
CA LEU A 93 -5.11 10.61 -8.92
C LEU A 93 -3.75 10.67 -8.22
N ALA A 94 -3.26 11.87 -7.99
CA ALA A 94 -2.15 12.13 -7.08
C ALA A 94 -2.62 13.03 -5.95
N ASP A 95 -2.19 12.73 -4.73
CA ASP A 95 -2.41 13.56 -3.56
C ASP A 95 -1.64 14.90 -3.65
N PRO A 96 -1.77 15.83 -2.71
CA PRO A 96 -1.07 17.12 -2.75
C PRO A 96 0.45 17.04 -2.87
N GLU A 97 1.06 15.95 -2.39
CA GLU A 97 2.50 15.71 -2.53
C GLU A 97 2.88 14.85 -3.75
N GLY A 98 1.90 14.48 -4.57
CA GLY A 98 2.11 13.73 -5.80
C GLY A 98 2.15 12.23 -5.61
N ASN A 99 1.77 11.68 -4.45
CA ASN A 99 1.66 10.24 -4.29
C ASN A 99 0.43 9.73 -5.05
N GLU A 100 0.65 8.80 -5.96
CA GLU A 100 -0.40 8.21 -6.78
C GLU A 100 -1.33 7.35 -5.92
N PHE A 101 -2.62 7.38 -6.25
CA PHE A 101 -3.64 6.48 -5.72
C PHE A 101 -4.76 6.30 -6.74
N CYS A 102 -5.51 5.20 -6.63
CA CYS A 102 -6.63 4.93 -7.52
C CYS A 102 -7.97 5.04 -6.78
N VAL A 103 -9.00 5.47 -7.48
CA VAL A 103 -10.39 5.30 -7.05
C VAL A 103 -11.01 4.24 -7.95
N LEU A 104 -11.21 3.04 -7.42
CA LEU A 104 -11.70 1.90 -8.18
C LEU A 104 -13.19 2.04 -8.46
N GLU A 105 -13.62 1.47 -9.59
CA GLU A 105 -15.04 1.16 -9.82
C GLU A 105 -15.52 0.11 -8.79
N PRO A 106 -16.84 -0.05 -8.62
CA PRO A 106 -17.38 -1.05 -7.69
C PRO A 106 -16.91 -2.46 -8.07
N ARG A 107 -16.30 -3.16 -7.13
CA ARG A 107 -15.88 -4.56 -7.25
C ARG A 107 -16.35 -5.35 -6.05
N GLU A 108 -17.00 -6.48 -6.30
CA GLU A 108 -17.54 -7.36 -5.26
C GLU A 108 -16.42 -7.89 -4.33
N GLN A 109 -15.22 -8.13 -4.89
CA GLN A 109 -14.04 -8.55 -4.17
C GLN A 109 -13.71 -7.65 -2.97
N TYR A 110 -13.97 -6.34 -3.08
CA TYR A 110 -13.65 -5.35 -2.04
C TYR A 110 -14.88 -4.89 -1.24
N ALA A 111 -16.02 -5.57 -1.35
CA ALA A 111 -17.25 -5.16 -0.66
C ALA A 111 -17.11 -5.06 0.88
N GLY A 112 -16.19 -5.82 1.47
CA GLY A 112 -15.93 -5.87 2.92
C GLY A 112 -14.69 -5.09 3.39
N THR A 113 -13.98 -4.39 2.50
CA THR A 113 -12.68 -3.79 2.84
C THR A 113 -12.76 -2.41 3.49
N GLY A 114 -13.93 -1.79 3.54
CA GLY A 114 -14.09 -0.41 4.03
C GLY A 114 -13.82 0.63 2.95
N SER A 115 -13.13 1.72 3.31
CA SER A 115 -12.79 2.82 2.39
C SER A 115 -11.63 2.49 1.47
N ILE A 116 -10.75 1.57 1.86
CA ILE A 116 -9.57 1.16 1.11
C ILE A 116 -9.76 -0.27 0.62
N ALA A 117 -9.67 -0.45 -0.70
CA ALA A 117 -9.70 -1.76 -1.35
C ALA A 117 -8.42 -2.53 -1.08
N SER A 118 -7.28 -1.92 -1.40
CA SER A 118 -5.97 -2.54 -1.28
C SER A 118 -4.83 -1.54 -1.11
N VAL A 119 -3.71 -2.06 -0.59
CA VAL A 119 -2.39 -1.46 -0.74
C VAL A 119 -1.67 -2.26 -1.82
N VAL A 120 -1.41 -1.61 -2.95
CA VAL A 120 -0.82 -2.24 -4.13
C VAL A 120 0.67 -1.93 -4.19
N THR A 121 1.48 -2.94 -4.47
CA THR A 121 2.92 -2.82 -4.70
C THR A 121 3.26 -3.32 -6.10
N ASP A 122 3.90 -2.49 -6.91
CA ASP A 122 4.47 -2.91 -8.18
C ASP A 122 5.57 -3.94 -7.95
N ALA A 123 5.54 -5.06 -8.67
CA ALA A 123 6.47 -6.17 -8.52
C ALA A 123 6.87 -6.76 -9.87
N ARG A 124 8.12 -7.15 -10.04
CA ARG A 124 8.57 -7.88 -11.26
C ARG A 124 8.13 -9.35 -11.21
N ASP A 125 8.11 -9.92 -10.01
CA ASP A 125 7.58 -11.25 -9.75
C ASP A 125 6.55 -11.19 -8.61
N PRO A 126 5.27 -10.88 -8.93
CA PRO A 126 4.20 -10.78 -7.95
C PRO A 126 4.04 -12.03 -7.09
N ALA A 127 4.23 -13.22 -7.68
CA ALA A 127 4.05 -14.48 -6.97
C ALA A 127 5.14 -14.68 -5.90
N ARG A 128 6.38 -14.33 -6.21
CA ARG A 128 7.51 -14.42 -5.29
C ARG A 128 7.34 -13.46 -4.12
N VAL A 129 7.02 -12.20 -4.40
CA VAL A 129 6.87 -11.17 -3.36
C VAL A 129 5.64 -11.47 -2.50
N ALA A 130 4.51 -11.85 -3.10
CA ALA A 130 3.33 -12.27 -2.37
C ALA A 130 3.61 -13.48 -1.46
N GLY A 131 4.40 -14.45 -1.92
CA GLY A 131 4.82 -15.61 -1.11
C GLY A 131 5.60 -15.19 0.14
N PHE A 132 6.54 -14.25 -0.02
CA PHE A 132 7.25 -13.66 1.12
C PHE A 132 6.30 -12.98 2.10
N TRP A 133 5.44 -12.08 1.64
CA TRP A 133 4.53 -11.34 2.51
C TRP A 133 3.45 -12.23 3.14
N ALA A 134 2.96 -13.24 2.42
CA ALA A 134 2.05 -14.25 2.97
C ALA A 134 2.67 -14.96 4.16
N ALA A 135 3.92 -15.42 4.03
CA ALA A 135 4.65 -16.09 5.11
C ALA A 135 5.03 -15.11 6.23
N ALA A 136 5.41 -13.88 5.91
CA ALA A 136 5.75 -12.84 6.88
C ALA A 136 4.55 -12.49 7.76
N LEU A 137 3.40 -12.17 7.16
CA LEU A 137 2.19 -11.74 7.85
C LEU A 137 1.34 -12.91 8.37
N GLY A 138 1.53 -14.12 7.86
CA GLY A 138 0.64 -15.24 8.12
C GLY A 138 -0.74 -15.08 7.44
N TRP A 139 -0.79 -14.35 6.32
CA TRP A 139 -2.00 -14.11 5.55
C TRP A 139 -2.13 -15.09 4.39
N GLU A 140 -3.39 -15.37 4.00
CA GLU A 140 -3.66 -16.26 2.87
C GLU A 140 -3.62 -15.50 1.54
N ILE A 141 -3.18 -16.19 0.48
CA ILE A 141 -3.30 -15.70 -0.88
C ILE A 141 -4.74 -15.93 -1.33
N GLY A 142 -5.50 -14.85 -1.47
CA GLY A 142 -6.91 -14.87 -1.88
C GLY A 142 -7.11 -14.73 -3.39
N VAL A 143 -6.18 -14.07 -4.09
CA VAL A 143 -6.19 -13.92 -5.56
C VAL A 143 -4.81 -14.29 -6.10
N ARG A 144 -4.81 -15.10 -7.17
CA ARG A 144 -3.60 -15.46 -7.89
C ARG A 144 -3.90 -15.46 -9.39
N GLU A 145 -3.55 -14.35 -10.02
CA GLU A 145 -3.62 -14.16 -11.46
C GLU A 145 -2.23 -13.82 -12.01
N GLN A 146 -2.04 -13.91 -13.33
CA GLN A 146 -0.74 -13.62 -13.94
C GLN A 146 -0.24 -12.20 -13.65
N ALA A 147 -1.14 -11.22 -13.64
CA ALA A 147 -0.81 -9.81 -13.46
C ALA A 147 -0.87 -9.36 -11.99
N ILE A 148 -1.57 -10.08 -11.11
CA ILE A 148 -1.79 -9.66 -9.74
C ILE A 148 -1.89 -10.85 -8.78
N VAL A 149 -1.25 -10.72 -7.62
CA VAL A 149 -1.38 -11.67 -6.52
C VAL A 149 -1.76 -10.89 -5.27
N GLY A 150 -2.90 -11.24 -4.66
CA GLY A 150 -3.46 -10.52 -3.52
C GLY A 150 -3.51 -11.37 -2.25
N LEU A 151 -3.10 -10.79 -1.13
CA LEU A 151 -3.21 -11.34 0.21
C LEU A 151 -4.46 -10.80 0.88
N ARG A 152 -5.25 -11.69 1.43
CA ARG A 152 -6.47 -11.34 2.17
C ARG A 152 -6.19 -11.26 3.67
N PRO A 153 -6.66 -10.21 4.38
CA PRO A 153 -6.61 -10.17 5.84
C PRO A 153 -7.29 -11.41 6.46
N PRO A 154 -6.77 -11.96 7.57
CA PRO A 154 -7.27 -13.22 8.15
C PRO A 154 -8.74 -13.22 8.54
N ASP A 155 -9.25 -12.07 9.00
CA ASP A 155 -10.65 -11.87 9.39
C ASP A 155 -11.53 -11.38 8.21
N GLY A 156 -10.95 -11.23 7.02
CA GLY A 156 -11.61 -10.70 5.83
C GLY A 156 -11.99 -9.22 5.91
N ARG A 157 -11.51 -8.51 6.92
CA ARG A 157 -11.76 -7.07 7.13
C ARG A 157 -10.52 -6.25 6.82
N GLY A 158 -10.74 -5.07 6.27
CA GLY A 158 -9.67 -4.16 5.88
C GLY A 158 -9.08 -4.44 4.51
N PRO A 159 -8.11 -3.61 4.07
CA PRO A 159 -7.57 -3.65 2.73
C PRO A 159 -6.77 -4.92 2.47
N TRP A 160 -6.79 -5.36 1.20
CA TRP A 160 -5.90 -6.37 0.71
C TRP A 160 -4.48 -5.81 0.59
N VAL A 161 -3.48 -6.69 0.61
CA VAL A 161 -2.11 -6.36 0.20
C VAL A 161 -1.86 -7.05 -1.14
N GLU A 162 -1.66 -6.27 -2.18
CA GLU A 162 -1.62 -6.77 -3.55
C GLU A 162 -0.28 -6.44 -4.23
N PHE A 163 0.15 -7.35 -5.09
CA PHE A 163 1.38 -7.24 -5.87
C PHE A 163 1.01 -7.29 -7.35
N LEU A 164 1.26 -6.17 -8.03
CA LEU A 164 0.90 -5.97 -9.43
C LEU A 164 2.14 -6.10 -10.32
N ALA A 165 2.03 -6.91 -11.38
CA ALA A 165 3.11 -7.08 -12.33
C ALA A 165 3.54 -5.76 -12.98
N SER A 166 4.82 -5.45 -12.90
CA SER A 166 5.42 -4.24 -13.44
C SER A 166 6.83 -4.51 -13.94
N GLU A 167 7.13 -4.06 -15.15
CA GLU A 167 8.48 -4.12 -15.72
C GLU A 167 9.42 -3.03 -15.15
N GLN A 168 8.87 -2.10 -14.35
CA GLN A 168 9.64 -0.99 -13.81
C GLN A 168 10.57 -1.48 -12.68
N GLU A 169 11.85 -1.23 -12.83
CA GLU A 169 12.84 -1.48 -11.79
C GLU A 169 12.74 -0.44 -10.68
N LYS A 170 12.98 -0.89 -9.44
CA LYS A 170 13.09 0.02 -8.29
C LYS A 170 14.35 0.89 -8.43
N GLN A 171 14.17 2.20 -8.49
CA GLN A 171 15.27 3.16 -8.67
C GLN A 171 15.56 3.97 -7.40
N HIS A 172 14.58 4.12 -6.53
CA HIS A 172 14.65 4.98 -5.33
C HIS A 172 14.05 4.27 -4.13
N GLU A 173 14.30 4.78 -2.94
CA GLU A 173 13.60 4.35 -1.73
C GLU A 173 12.10 4.62 -1.85
N ASN A 174 11.30 3.70 -1.30
CA ASN A 174 9.85 3.82 -1.32
C ASN A 174 9.40 4.92 -0.36
N ARG A 175 8.53 5.82 -0.83
CA ARG A 175 7.91 6.83 0.02
C ARG A 175 6.80 6.25 0.92
N LEU A 176 6.19 5.16 0.48
CA LEU A 176 5.22 4.41 1.26
C LEU A 176 5.87 3.11 1.71
N ARG A 177 5.76 2.82 3.02
CA ARG A 177 6.39 1.64 3.61
C ARG A 177 5.51 1.01 4.67
N PHE A 178 5.54 -0.31 4.75
CA PHE A 178 4.93 -1.02 5.86
C PHE A 178 5.80 -0.93 7.12
N THR A 179 5.12 -0.83 8.27
CA THR A 179 5.74 -1.06 9.58
C THR A 179 5.12 -2.30 10.19
N LEU A 180 5.95 -3.22 10.60
CA LEU A 180 5.60 -4.49 11.20
C LEU A 180 6.02 -4.53 12.67
N ALA A 181 5.40 -5.40 13.44
CA ALA A 181 5.86 -5.77 14.78
C ALA A 181 5.75 -7.29 14.97
N PRO A 182 6.64 -7.92 15.76
CA PRO A 182 6.44 -9.28 16.19
C PRO A 182 5.08 -9.45 16.88
N PRO A 183 4.55 -10.67 16.99
CA PRO A 183 3.39 -10.91 17.81
C PRO A 183 3.64 -10.50 19.28
N PRO A 184 2.59 -10.20 20.06
CA PRO A 184 2.74 -9.81 21.46
C PRO A 184 3.63 -10.79 22.25
N GLY A 185 4.64 -10.25 22.91
CA GLY A 185 5.65 -11.05 23.62
C GLY A 185 6.73 -11.66 22.73
N GLY A 186 6.72 -11.38 21.42
CA GLY A 186 7.75 -11.81 20.48
C GLY A 186 9.03 -10.98 20.61
N ASP A 187 10.13 -11.56 20.13
CA ASP A 187 11.46 -10.93 20.11
C ASP A 187 11.79 -10.43 18.70
N CYS A 188 12.13 -9.15 18.56
CA CYS A 188 12.51 -8.54 17.29
C CYS A 188 13.71 -9.24 16.64
N ALA A 189 14.71 -9.62 17.41
CA ALA A 189 15.88 -10.30 16.84
C ALA A 189 15.54 -11.68 16.28
N ALA A 190 14.65 -12.42 16.93
CA ALA A 190 14.13 -13.70 16.41
C ALA A 190 13.33 -13.48 15.14
N GLU A 191 12.51 -12.43 15.11
CA GLU A 191 11.68 -12.10 13.95
C GLU A 191 12.53 -11.64 12.74
N VAL A 192 13.57 -10.84 12.96
CA VAL A 192 14.55 -10.49 11.91
C VAL A 192 15.18 -11.76 11.32
N ARG A 193 15.59 -12.73 12.15
CA ARG A 193 16.14 -14.00 11.65
C ARG A 193 15.13 -14.74 10.79
N ARG A 194 13.87 -14.86 11.24
CA ARG A 194 12.78 -15.50 10.49
C ARG A 194 12.53 -14.81 9.15
N LEU A 195 12.43 -13.49 9.13
CA LEU A 195 12.21 -12.73 7.90
C LEU A 195 13.37 -12.87 6.92
N ARG A 196 14.62 -12.96 7.42
CA ARG A 196 15.79 -13.25 6.57
C ARG A 196 15.72 -14.65 5.94
N GLU A 197 15.29 -15.66 6.69
CA GLU A 197 15.10 -17.02 6.16
C GLU A 197 14.03 -17.04 5.06
N LEU A 198 13.02 -16.14 5.13
CA LEU A 198 12.01 -15.95 4.09
C LEU A 198 12.53 -15.16 2.88
N GLY A 199 13.70 -14.54 2.96
CA GLY A 199 14.32 -13.82 1.86
C GLY A 199 14.44 -12.30 2.05
N ALA A 200 14.17 -11.77 3.25
CA ALA A 200 14.44 -10.36 3.55
C ALA A 200 15.94 -10.08 3.67
N THR A 201 16.34 -8.87 3.33
CA THR A 201 17.68 -8.34 3.61
C THR A 201 17.61 -7.22 4.64
N VAL A 202 18.55 -7.19 5.58
CA VAL A 202 18.65 -6.14 6.60
C VAL A 202 19.44 -4.98 6.03
N LEU A 203 18.90 -3.77 6.16
CA LEU A 203 19.55 -2.53 5.75
C LEU A 203 20.14 -1.79 6.94
N ASP A 204 19.39 -1.73 8.03
CA ASP A 204 19.72 -1.06 9.27
C ASP A 204 19.03 -1.80 10.44
N ASP A 205 19.22 -1.38 11.67
CA ASP A 205 18.72 -2.07 12.87
C ASP A 205 17.23 -2.40 12.82
N ASP A 206 16.42 -1.50 12.28
CA ASP A 206 14.95 -1.65 12.19
C ASP A 206 14.41 -1.62 10.75
N VAL A 207 15.26 -1.52 9.72
CA VAL A 207 14.88 -1.43 8.31
C VAL A 207 15.31 -2.68 7.55
N LEU A 208 14.34 -3.33 6.94
CA LEU A 208 14.55 -4.50 6.08
C LEU A 208 14.04 -4.20 4.67
N ARG A 209 14.45 -5.05 3.73
CA ARG A 209 13.91 -5.10 2.37
C ARG A 209 13.30 -6.46 2.08
N ASP A 210 12.19 -6.44 1.37
CA ASP A 210 11.59 -7.65 0.80
C ASP A 210 12.43 -8.21 -0.36
N PRO A 211 12.08 -9.37 -0.96
CA PRO A 211 12.85 -9.97 -2.06
C PRO A 211 13.01 -9.10 -3.31
N GLU A 212 12.23 -8.03 -3.47
CA GLU A 212 12.37 -7.05 -4.57
C GLU A 212 12.92 -5.69 -4.11
N GLY A 213 13.41 -5.61 -2.88
CA GLY A 213 14.07 -4.43 -2.37
C GLY A 213 13.13 -3.37 -1.82
N ASN A 214 11.85 -3.66 -1.62
CA ASN A 214 10.92 -2.72 -1.00
C ASN A 214 11.20 -2.63 0.49
N GLU A 215 11.47 -1.41 0.98
CA GLU A 215 11.79 -1.17 2.38
C GLU A 215 10.55 -1.34 3.26
N PHE A 216 10.73 -1.96 4.41
CA PHE A 216 9.78 -2.00 5.50
C PHE A 216 10.49 -1.94 6.85
N ARG A 217 9.79 -1.59 7.89
CA ARG A 217 10.36 -1.50 9.25
C ARG A 217 9.80 -2.60 10.14
N LEU A 218 10.65 -3.08 11.04
CA LEU A 218 10.24 -3.93 12.14
C LEU A 218 10.49 -3.17 13.45
N ILE A 219 9.42 -2.93 14.21
CA ILE A 219 9.47 -2.19 15.48
C ILE A 219 9.15 -3.12 16.65
N GLU A 220 9.54 -2.70 17.86
CA GLU A 220 9.19 -3.43 19.09
C GLU A 220 7.66 -3.57 19.21
N PRO A 221 7.19 -4.73 19.69
CA PRO A 221 5.77 -4.93 19.98
C PRO A 221 5.31 -3.97 21.07
N ARG A 222 4.14 -3.34 20.87
CA ARG A 222 3.52 -2.46 21.86
C ARG A 222 2.66 -3.24 22.83
#